data_8668d30859baa537fb8c5115e0540e62
#
_entry.id   8668d30859baa537fb8c5115e0540e62
#
_cell.length_a   1.000
_cell.length_b   1.000
_cell.length_c   1.000
_cell.angle_alpha   90.00
_cell.angle_beta   90.00
_cell.angle_gamma   90.00
#
_symmetry.space_group_name_H-M   'P 1'
#
loop_
_entity.id
_entity.type
_entity.pdbx_description
1 polymer ?
#
loop_
_entity_poly.entity_id
_entity_poly.type
_entity_poly.pdbx_seq_one_letter_code
_entity_poly.pdbx_strand_id
1 'polypeptide(L)'
;MIDYERVSKFISLVLRHKPEAANLTVDKYGYAQVDELVAYLNKKYGGFTVTDLDTIVETDDKQRYSYNNDHTKIRAVQGHSFPVDLGLEAQQPPLLLFHGTSTKYLDSIMEKGIISKSRQYVHLSKDVDTAHTVGLRHGGGTVILVVNAEQMRKDGYKFFLSDNGVWLVDEVPTKYFTLYHCNTGFDLNLLKVIAGEYDDFFVHHERTEGQS
;
A
#
# COMPACT_ATOMS: atom_id res chain seq x y z
N MET A 1 30.90 -9.15 2.43
CA MET A 1 29.65 -9.68 1.82
C MET A 1 28.60 -8.59 1.88
N ILE A 2 27.91 -8.30 0.77
CA ILE A 2 26.89 -7.26 0.70
C ILE A 2 25.62 -7.77 1.40
N ASP A 3 25.05 -6.95 2.30
CA ASP A 3 23.78 -7.21 2.96
C ASP A 3 22.64 -6.72 2.05
N TYR A 4 22.10 -7.62 1.25
CA TYR A 4 21.05 -7.31 0.27
C TYR A 4 19.75 -6.79 0.91
N GLU A 5 19.39 -7.23 2.10
CA GLU A 5 18.19 -6.71 2.79
C GLU A 5 18.36 -5.23 3.15
N ARG A 6 19.53 -4.87 3.68
CA ARG A 6 19.87 -3.49 4.01
C ARG A 6 19.94 -2.61 2.76
N VAL A 7 20.53 -3.12 1.68
CA VAL A 7 20.61 -2.40 0.40
C VAL A 7 19.23 -2.22 -0.21
N SER A 8 18.37 -3.25 -0.23
CA SER A 8 17.00 -3.15 -0.72
C SER A 8 16.17 -2.11 0.06
N LYS A 9 16.32 -2.06 1.39
CA LYS A 9 15.68 -1.00 2.20
C LYS A 9 16.13 0.40 1.78
N PHE A 10 17.42 0.56 1.48
CA PHE A 10 17.95 1.85 1.01
C PHE A 10 17.46 2.19 -0.41
N ILE A 11 17.47 1.23 -1.35
CA ILE A 11 16.90 1.41 -2.69
C ILE A 11 15.42 1.83 -2.59
N SER A 12 14.64 1.17 -1.72
CA SER A 12 13.23 1.53 -1.49
C SER A 12 13.08 2.97 -0.97
N LEU A 13 13.97 3.41 -0.08
CA LEU A 13 13.98 4.77 0.44
C LEU A 13 14.22 5.80 -0.67
N VAL A 14 15.25 5.59 -1.49
CA VAL A 14 15.65 6.58 -2.50
C VAL A 14 14.67 6.62 -3.68
N LEU A 15 14.14 5.48 -4.12
CA LEU A 15 13.18 5.46 -5.21
C LEU A 15 11.77 5.95 -4.84
N ARG A 16 11.41 5.95 -3.55
CA ARG A 16 10.06 6.31 -3.10
C ARG A 16 9.96 7.65 -2.38
N HIS A 17 11.02 8.05 -1.70
CA HIS A 17 10.93 9.12 -0.71
C HIS A 17 12.03 10.17 -0.81
N LYS A 18 13.27 9.77 -1.08
CA LYS A 18 14.45 10.63 -0.96
C LYS A 18 15.49 10.35 -2.05
N PRO A 19 15.18 10.57 -3.34
CA PRO A 19 16.12 10.32 -4.43
C PRO A 19 17.42 11.13 -4.27
N GLU A 20 17.34 12.31 -3.67
CA GLU A 20 18.48 13.17 -3.36
C GLU A 20 19.49 12.52 -2.41
N ALA A 21 19.07 11.57 -1.56
CA ALA A 21 19.98 10.83 -0.67
C ALA A 21 20.97 9.91 -1.41
N ALA A 22 20.72 9.65 -2.69
CA ALA A 22 21.63 8.92 -3.58
C ALA A 22 22.03 9.77 -4.80
N ASN A 23 21.80 11.08 -4.78
CA ASN A 23 22.02 11.99 -5.90
C ASN A 23 21.30 11.56 -7.20
N LEU A 24 20.16 10.89 -7.06
CA LEU A 24 19.36 10.41 -8.19
C LEU A 24 18.40 11.48 -8.66
N THR A 25 18.21 11.54 -9.97
CA THR A 25 17.09 12.23 -10.60
C THR A 25 16.03 11.20 -10.98
N VAL A 26 14.80 11.42 -10.52
CA VAL A 26 13.66 10.55 -10.83
C VAL A 26 12.78 11.28 -11.84
N ASP A 27 12.44 10.61 -12.95
CA ASP A 27 11.57 11.20 -13.96
C ASP A 27 10.07 11.18 -13.52
N LYS A 28 9.21 11.81 -14.32
CA LYS A 28 7.76 11.90 -13.99
C LYS A 28 7.05 10.55 -13.87
N TYR A 29 7.64 9.48 -14.37
CA TYR A 29 7.12 8.11 -14.26
C TYR A 29 7.74 7.31 -13.12
N GLY A 30 8.56 7.94 -12.28
CA GLY A 30 9.19 7.32 -11.13
C GLY A 30 10.51 6.59 -11.44
N TYR A 31 11.04 6.69 -12.66
CA TYR A 31 12.28 6.01 -13.05
C TYR A 31 13.53 6.83 -12.71
N ALA A 32 14.52 6.13 -12.16
CA ALA A 32 15.91 6.59 -12.02
C ALA A 32 16.83 5.78 -12.94
N GLN A 33 18.00 6.33 -13.29
CA GLN A 33 19.00 5.62 -14.10
C GLN A 33 19.66 4.52 -13.29
N VAL A 34 19.77 3.33 -13.88
CA VAL A 34 20.37 2.15 -13.22
C VAL A 34 21.86 2.37 -12.96
N ASP A 35 22.57 2.93 -13.91
CA ASP A 35 24.02 3.20 -13.79
C ASP A 35 24.33 4.20 -12.66
N GLU A 36 23.54 5.27 -12.50
CA GLU A 36 23.67 6.23 -11.40
C GLU A 36 23.43 5.58 -10.05
N LEU A 37 22.36 4.76 -9.94
CA LEU A 37 22.05 4.03 -8.72
C LEU A 37 23.15 3.05 -8.35
N VAL A 38 23.62 2.24 -9.31
CA VAL A 38 24.71 1.26 -9.10
C VAL A 38 26.01 1.95 -8.72
N ALA A 39 26.37 3.05 -9.40
CA ALA A 39 27.57 3.82 -9.08
C ALA A 39 27.51 4.35 -7.63
N TYR A 40 26.37 4.88 -7.21
CA TYR A 40 26.19 5.32 -5.83
C TYR A 40 26.29 4.17 -4.83
N LEU A 41 25.61 3.04 -5.08
CA LEU A 41 25.63 1.87 -4.20
C LEU A 41 27.04 1.24 -4.11
N ASN A 42 27.77 1.20 -5.22
CA ASN A 42 29.16 0.75 -5.23
C ASN A 42 30.05 1.64 -4.36
N LYS A 43 29.93 2.97 -4.48
CA LYS A 43 30.67 3.91 -3.61
C LYS A 43 30.30 3.74 -2.13
N LYS A 44 29.03 3.46 -1.83
CA LYS A 44 28.52 3.36 -0.45
C LYS A 44 28.84 2.05 0.23
N TYR A 45 28.76 0.93 -0.49
CA TYR A 45 28.87 -0.42 0.09
C TYR A 45 30.12 -1.19 -0.35
N GLY A 46 30.86 -0.69 -1.35
CA GLY A 46 32.05 -1.33 -1.91
C GLY A 46 31.75 -2.59 -2.72
N GLY A 47 32.11 -2.62 -3.99
CA GLY A 47 31.97 -3.79 -4.85
C GLY A 47 30.54 -4.10 -5.33
N PHE A 48 29.57 -3.19 -5.14
CA PHE A 48 28.20 -3.37 -5.63
C PHE A 48 28.14 -3.23 -7.15
N THR A 49 27.47 -4.17 -7.83
CA THR A 49 27.38 -4.27 -9.29
C THR A 49 25.93 -4.29 -9.76
N VAL A 50 25.71 -4.21 -11.08
CA VAL A 50 24.40 -4.41 -11.71
C VAL A 50 23.83 -5.79 -11.37
N THR A 51 24.67 -6.83 -11.37
CA THR A 51 24.24 -8.19 -11.00
C THR A 51 23.71 -8.28 -9.57
N ASP A 52 24.27 -7.51 -8.65
CA ASP A 52 23.74 -7.43 -7.27
C ASP A 52 22.38 -6.74 -7.25
N LEU A 53 22.19 -5.69 -8.09
CA LEU A 53 20.90 -5.03 -8.22
C LEU A 53 19.85 -5.97 -8.81
N ASP A 54 20.21 -6.71 -9.88
CA ASP A 54 19.33 -7.71 -10.49
C ASP A 54 18.90 -8.75 -9.47
N THR A 55 19.87 -9.28 -8.70
CA THR A 55 19.58 -10.23 -7.61
C THR A 55 18.58 -9.67 -6.61
N ILE A 56 18.76 -8.40 -6.19
CA ILE A 56 17.81 -7.75 -5.26
C ILE A 56 16.42 -7.64 -5.88
N VAL A 57 16.32 -7.26 -7.15
CA VAL A 57 15.03 -7.11 -7.84
C VAL A 57 14.34 -8.45 -8.01
N GLU A 58 15.06 -9.48 -8.46
CA GLU A 58 14.54 -10.83 -8.73
C GLU A 58 14.12 -11.56 -7.43
N THR A 59 14.86 -11.37 -6.34
CA THR A 59 14.59 -12.05 -5.06
C THR A 59 13.70 -11.26 -4.11
N ASP A 60 13.20 -10.09 -4.52
CA ASP A 60 12.30 -9.31 -3.68
C ASP A 60 10.90 -9.92 -3.62
N ASP A 61 10.59 -10.66 -2.56
CA ASP A 61 9.28 -11.30 -2.32
C ASP A 61 8.08 -10.34 -2.49
N LYS A 62 8.30 -9.04 -2.35
CA LYS A 62 7.27 -8.01 -2.44
C LYS A 62 7.24 -7.31 -3.79
N GLN A 63 8.11 -7.70 -4.71
CA GLN A 63 8.20 -7.14 -6.06
C GLN A 63 8.08 -5.60 -6.06
N ARG A 64 8.93 -4.95 -5.25
CA ARG A 64 8.87 -3.49 -5.04
C ARG A 64 9.37 -2.68 -6.19
N TYR A 65 10.17 -3.29 -7.08
CA TYR A 65 10.91 -2.62 -8.14
C TYR A 65 10.55 -3.18 -9.49
N SER A 66 10.61 -2.34 -10.52
CA SER A 66 10.54 -2.78 -11.91
C SER A 66 11.54 -2.01 -12.75
N TYR A 67 12.11 -2.70 -13.74
CA TYR A 67 12.91 -2.08 -14.79
C TYR A 67 12.00 -1.57 -15.93
N ASN A 68 12.52 -0.66 -16.76
CA ASN A 68 11.98 -0.41 -18.06
C ASN A 68 12.41 -1.54 -19.04
N ASN A 69 11.92 -1.50 -20.28
CA ASN A 69 12.10 -2.60 -21.25
C ASN A 69 13.57 -2.92 -21.59
N ASP A 70 14.46 -1.93 -21.54
CA ASP A 70 15.88 -2.10 -21.87
C ASP A 70 16.78 -2.18 -20.63
N HIS A 71 16.20 -2.26 -19.44
CA HIS A 71 16.88 -2.34 -18.14
C HIS A 71 17.83 -1.17 -17.84
N THR A 72 17.70 -0.04 -18.54
CA THR A 72 18.51 1.16 -18.29
C THR A 72 17.99 1.98 -17.13
N LYS A 73 16.70 1.81 -16.78
CA LYS A 73 16.03 2.54 -15.71
C LYS A 73 15.32 1.59 -14.75
N ILE A 74 15.22 2.01 -13.49
CA ILE A 74 14.53 1.30 -12.42
C ILE A 74 13.58 2.25 -11.68
N ARG A 75 12.42 1.74 -11.28
CA ARG A 75 11.47 2.47 -10.42
C ARG A 75 10.91 1.61 -9.30
N ALA A 76 10.36 2.25 -8.28
CA ALA A 76 9.45 1.58 -7.37
C ALA A 76 8.06 1.46 -8.02
N VAL A 77 7.40 0.30 -7.86
CA VAL A 77 6.08 0.05 -8.49
C VAL A 77 4.92 0.78 -7.79
N GLN A 78 5.13 1.27 -6.56
CA GLN A 78 4.16 2.07 -5.81
C GLN A 78 4.78 2.66 -4.52
N GLY A 79 4.03 3.53 -3.81
CA GLY A 79 4.38 3.98 -2.47
C GLY A 79 5.20 5.27 -2.41
N HIS A 80 5.24 6.06 -3.48
CA HIS A 80 5.96 7.32 -3.55
C HIS A 80 5.34 8.39 -2.64
N SER A 81 6.20 9.24 -2.07
CA SER A 81 5.81 10.44 -1.30
C SER A 81 5.96 11.75 -2.09
N PHE A 82 6.29 11.65 -3.36
CA PHE A 82 6.32 12.76 -4.32
C PHE A 82 5.50 12.36 -5.56
N PRO A 83 5.00 13.33 -6.34
CA PRO A 83 4.14 13.04 -7.49
C PRO A 83 4.87 12.23 -8.56
N VAL A 84 4.29 11.09 -8.93
CA VAL A 84 4.71 10.26 -10.08
C VAL A 84 3.48 9.78 -10.83
N ASP A 85 3.59 9.70 -12.14
CA ASP A 85 2.61 9.07 -13.01
C ASP A 85 3.05 7.63 -13.28
N LEU A 86 2.49 6.68 -12.55
CA LEU A 86 2.80 5.26 -12.74
C LEU A 86 2.16 4.66 -14.00
N GLY A 87 1.33 5.41 -14.71
CA GLY A 87 0.62 4.95 -15.90
C GLY A 87 -0.45 3.90 -15.58
N LEU A 88 -0.97 3.89 -14.34
CA LEU A 88 -1.98 2.92 -13.93
C LEU A 88 -3.36 3.31 -14.45
N GLU A 89 -4.04 2.36 -15.08
CA GLU A 89 -5.43 2.52 -15.47
C GLU A 89 -6.37 2.12 -14.34
N ALA A 90 -7.53 2.79 -14.26
CA ALA A 90 -8.55 2.44 -13.30
C ALA A 90 -9.10 1.04 -13.59
N GLN A 91 -9.18 0.20 -12.57
CA GLN A 91 -9.63 -1.19 -12.66
C GLN A 91 -10.80 -1.44 -11.74
N GLN A 92 -11.58 -2.48 -12.04
CA GLN A 92 -12.62 -2.96 -11.14
C GLN A 92 -12.00 -3.69 -9.96
N PRO A 93 -12.19 -3.20 -8.72
CA PRO A 93 -11.67 -3.88 -7.53
C PRO A 93 -12.52 -5.13 -7.21
N PRO A 94 -12.00 -6.04 -6.35
CA PRO A 94 -12.84 -7.05 -5.69
C PRO A 94 -13.93 -6.37 -4.84
N LEU A 95 -14.93 -7.14 -4.42
CA LEU A 95 -16.01 -6.65 -3.55
C LEU A 95 -15.46 -5.98 -2.29
N LEU A 96 -14.50 -6.63 -1.66
CA LEU A 96 -13.85 -6.17 -0.43
C LEU A 96 -12.35 -6.06 -0.62
N LEU A 97 -11.78 -5.05 0.03
CA LEU A 97 -10.36 -4.86 0.22
C LEU A 97 -10.07 -4.62 1.71
N PHE A 98 -8.81 -4.73 2.11
CA PHE A 98 -8.42 -4.70 3.52
C PHE A 98 -7.33 -3.67 3.77
N HIS A 99 -7.43 -2.96 4.91
CA HIS A 99 -6.40 -2.04 5.35
C HIS A 99 -5.91 -2.43 6.74
N GLY A 100 -4.63 -2.80 6.83
CA GLY A 100 -3.97 -3.09 8.10
C GLY A 100 -3.29 -1.86 8.68
N THR A 101 -3.61 -1.54 9.93
CA THR A 101 -3.07 -0.37 10.63
C THR A 101 -2.83 -0.66 12.11
N SER A 102 -2.33 0.33 12.85
CA SER A 102 -2.17 0.24 14.30
C SER A 102 -3.35 0.88 15.03
N THR A 103 -3.72 0.31 16.19
CA THR A 103 -4.76 0.86 17.08
C THR A 103 -4.55 2.33 17.40
N LYS A 104 -3.31 2.82 17.47
CA LYS A 104 -3.00 4.24 17.74
C LYS A 104 -3.52 5.22 16.69
N TYR A 105 -3.89 4.73 15.49
CA TYR A 105 -4.42 5.58 14.41
C TYR A 105 -5.95 5.45 14.29
N LEU A 106 -6.57 4.53 15.04
CA LEU A 106 -7.97 4.17 14.86
C LEU A 106 -8.90 5.37 15.02
N ASP A 107 -8.77 6.14 16.09
CA ASP A 107 -9.63 7.31 16.34
C ASP A 107 -9.59 8.31 15.18
N SER A 108 -8.39 8.61 14.69
CA SER A 108 -8.23 9.51 13.53
C SER A 108 -8.84 8.94 12.25
N ILE A 109 -8.78 7.62 12.07
CA ILE A 109 -9.36 6.94 10.90
C ILE A 109 -10.88 6.93 11.00
N MET A 110 -11.43 6.69 12.18
CA MET A 110 -12.89 6.71 12.41
C MET A 110 -13.49 8.11 12.23
N GLU A 111 -12.69 9.17 12.48
CA GLU A 111 -13.11 10.56 12.26
C GLU A 111 -12.99 11.01 10.80
N LYS A 112 -11.85 10.70 10.14
CA LYS A 112 -11.43 11.32 8.88
C LYS A 112 -11.48 10.37 7.68
N GLY A 113 -11.72 9.08 7.90
CA GLY A 113 -11.50 8.06 6.89
C GLY A 113 -10.02 7.66 6.79
N ILE A 114 -9.73 6.74 5.87
CA ILE A 114 -8.36 6.34 5.56
C ILE A 114 -7.82 7.28 4.49
N ILE A 115 -6.80 8.05 4.84
CA ILE A 115 -6.15 9.04 3.97
C ILE A 115 -4.70 8.65 3.70
N SER A 116 -4.19 9.03 2.55
CA SER A 116 -2.85 8.64 2.06
C SER A 116 -1.68 9.24 2.87
N LYS A 117 -1.90 10.30 3.65
CA LYS A 117 -0.88 11.05 4.41
C LYS A 117 0.28 11.52 3.51
N SER A 118 1.48 10.92 3.71
CA SER A 118 2.68 11.25 2.95
C SER A 118 2.80 10.54 1.60
N ARG A 119 1.94 9.59 1.31
CA ARG A 119 1.95 8.85 0.04
C ARG A 119 0.95 9.44 -0.93
N GLN A 120 1.08 9.08 -2.21
CA GLN A 120 0.14 9.49 -3.25
C GLN A 120 -1.24 8.85 -3.08
N TYR A 121 -1.28 7.58 -2.64
CA TYR A 121 -2.49 6.78 -2.52
C TYR A 121 -2.60 6.09 -1.16
N VAL A 122 -3.83 5.76 -0.78
CA VAL A 122 -4.13 4.75 0.23
C VAL A 122 -3.83 3.38 -0.38
N HIS A 123 -3.20 2.50 0.39
CA HIS A 123 -2.83 1.15 -0.01
C HIS A 123 -3.76 0.15 0.65
N LEU A 124 -4.37 -0.72 -0.16
CA LEU A 124 -5.30 -1.74 0.28
C LEU A 124 -4.79 -3.12 -0.16
N SER A 125 -5.01 -4.12 0.68
CA SER A 125 -4.66 -5.51 0.43
C SER A 125 -5.87 -6.29 -0.06
N LYS A 126 -5.66 -7.30 -0.88
CA LYS A 126 -6.73 -8.19 -1.35
C LYS A 126 -7.18 -9.24 -0.31
N ASP A 127 -6.39 -9.44 0.74
CA ASP A 127 -6.62 -10.45 1.78
C ASP A 127 -6.25 -9.92 3.17
N VAL A 128 -6.81 -10.58 4.19
CA VAL A 128 -6.67 -10.25 5.61
C VAL A 128 -5.24 -10.47 6.10
N ASP A 129 -4.59 -11.54 5.68
CA ASP A 129 -3.25 -11.93 6.16
C ASP A 129 -2.19 -10.91 5.72
N THR A 130 -2.27 -10.46 4.48
CA THR A 130 -1.44 -9.38 3.96
C THR A 130 -1.70 -8.08 4.72
N ALA A 131 -2.97 -7.72 4.95
CA ALA A 131 -3.33 -6.53 5.72
C ALA A 131 -2.80 -6.61 7.16
N HIS A 132 -2.93 -7.76 7.82
CA HIS A 132 -2.38 -8.00 9.16
C HIS A 132 -0.86 -7.79 9.19
N THR A 133 -0.15 -8.41 8.24
CA THR A 133 1.31 -8.25 8.11
C THR A 133 1.73 -6.80 7.90
N VAL A 134 0.94 -6.02 7.16
CA VAL A 134 1.18 -4.57 6.98
C VAL A 134 0.95 -3.81 8.28
N GLY A 135 -0.14 -4.13 9.00
CA GLY A 135 -0.48 -3.48 10.28
C GLY A 135 0.60 -3.65 11.35
N LEU A 136 1.19 -4.85 11.45
CA LEU A 136 2.26 -5.16 12.41
C LEU A 136 3.49 -4.23 12.29
N ARG A 137 3.76 -3.67 11.10
CA ARG A 137 4.93 -2.77 10.88
C ARG A 137 4.83 -1.46 11.64
N HIS A 138 3.63 -1.07 12.04
CA HIS A 138 3.40 0.22 12.70
C HIS A 138 3.58 0.18 14.21
N GLY A 139 3.82 -1.02 14.79
CA GLY A 139 3.95 -1.22 16.24
C GLY A 139 2.65 -0.97 17.01
N GLY A 140 2.55 -1.51 18.21
CA GLY A 140 1.30 -1.51 19.00
C GLY A 140 0.33 -2.60 18.55
N GLY A 141 -0.94 -2.50 18.94
CA GLY A 141 -2.00 -3.41 18.49
C GLY A 141 -2.29 -3.24 17.00
N THR A 142 -2.53 -4.35 16.30
CA THR A 142 -2.91 -4.32 14.88
C THR A 142 -4.42 -4.35 14.74
N VAL A 143 -4.95 -3.50 13.89
CA VAL A 143 -6.35 -3.44 13.49
C VAL A 143 -6.45 -3.62 11.99
N ILE A 144 -7.44 -4.36 11.55
CA ILE A 144 -7.77 -4.53 10.14
C ILE A 144 -9.13 -3.88 9.88
N LEU A 145 -9.18 -3.07 8.84
CA LEU A 145 -10.41 -2.46 8.34
C LEU A 145 -10.81 -3.16 7.05
N VAL A 146 -12.09 -3.53 6.96
CA VAL A 146 -12.69 -4.11 5.75
C VAL A 146 -13.32 -2.97 4.96
N VAL A 147 -12.93 -2.81 3.73
CA VAL A 147 -13.38 -1.74 2.83
C VAL A 147 -14.33 -2.31 1.79
N ASN A 148 -15.54 -1.74 1.68
CA ASN A 148 -16.50 -2.05 0.62
C ASN A 148 -16.09 -1.35 -0.69
N ALA A 149 -15.12 -1.96 -1.37
CA ALA A 149 -14.52 -1.38 -2.57
C ALA A 149 -15.50 -1.34 -3.76
N GLU A 150 -16.39 -2.33 -3.86
CA GLU A 150 -17.41 -2.36 -4.91
C GLU A 150 -18.41 -1.21 -4.76
N GLN A 151 -18.87 -0.89 -3.53
CA GLN A 151 -19.76 0.24 -3.32
C GLN A 151 -19.03 1.56 -3.61
N MET A 152 -17.79 1.71 -3.16
CA MET A 152 -16.99 2.89 -3.52
C MET A 152 -16.89 3.07 -5.03
N ARG A 153 -16.61 1.97 -5.77
CA ARG A 153 -16.54 2.01 -7.25
C ARG A 153 -17.87 2.45 -7.86
N LYS A 154 -19.01 1.92 -7.39
CA LYS A 154 -20.35 2.33 -7.83
C LYS A 154 -20.62 3.83 -7.59
N ASP A 155 -20.07 4.36 -6.50
CA ASP A 155 -20.17 5.77 -6.12
C ASP A 155 -19.11 6.65 -6.83
N GLY A 156 -18.34 6.08 -7.78
CA GLY A 156 -17.44 6.83 -8.66
C GLY A 156 -15.96 6.88 -8.23
N TYR A 157 -15.57 6.23 -7.13
CA TYR A 157 -14.16 6.15 -6.74
C TYR A 157 -13.37 5.27 -7.70
N LYS A 158 -12.18 5.73 -8.07
CA LYS A 158 -11.29 5.00 -8.98
C LYS A 158 -10.28 4.19 -8.17
N PHE A 159 -10.17 2.93 -8.55
CA PHE A 159 -9.18 2.01 -7.99
C PHE A 159 -8.13 1.68 -9.04
N PHE A 160 -6.88 1.57 -8.60
CA PHE A 160 -5.77 1.20 -9.44
C PHE A 160 -5.08 -0.02 -8.85
N LEU A 161 -4.54 -0.88 -9.70
CA LEU A 161 -3.78 -2.05 -9.26
C LEU A 161 -2.31 -1.84 -9.65
N SER A 162 -1.43 -1.82 -8.66
CA SER A 162 0.01 -1.76 -8.91
C SER A 162 0.55 -3.09 -9.41
N ASP A 163 1.71 -3.05 -10.07
CA ASP A 163 2.36 -4.25 -10.66
C ASP A 163 2.57 -5.37 -9.64
N ASN A 164 2.72 -5.05 -8.37
CA ASN A 164 2.88 -6.03 -7.28
C ASN A 164 1.58 -6.36 -6.52
N GLY A 165 0.43 -6.10 -7.11
CA GLY A 165 -0.86 -6.56 -6.61
C GLY A 165 -1.44 -5.76 -5.44
N VAL A 166 -0.91 -4.56 -5.16
CA VAL A 166 -1.47 -3.65 -4.15
C VAL A 166 -2.54 -2.78 -4.80
N TRP A 167 -3.72 -2.72 -4.19
CA TRP A 167 -4.78 -1.83 -4.61
C TRP A 167 -4.56 -0.42 -4.07
N LEU A 168 -4.79 0.57 -4.92
CA LEU A 168 -4.54 1.98 -4.67
C LEU A 168 -5.83 2.76 -4.88
N VAL A 169 -6.12 3.69 -3.97
CA VAL A 169 -7.25 4.62 -4.05
C VAL A 169 -6.84 5.93 -3.38
N ASP A 170 -7.44 7.04 -3.77
CA ASP A 170 -7.09 8.36 -3.21
C ASP A 170 -7.37 8.42 -1.70
N GLU A 171 -8.56 7.99 -1.30
CA GLU A 171 -9.03 7.95 0.09
C GLU A 171 -10.10 6.88 0.28
N VAL A 172 -10.40 6.53 1.54
CA VAL A 172 -11.56 5.70 1.89
C VAL A 172 -12.36 6.43 2.97
N PRO A 173 -13.51 7.06 2.63
CA PRO A 173 -14.40 7.68 3.60
C PRO A 173 -14.96 6.69 4.61
N THR A 174 -15.30 7.18 5.80
CA THR A 174 -15.74 6.37 6.95
C THR A 174 -16.91 5.44 6.66
N LYS A 175 -17.85 5.88 5.82
CA LYS A 175 -19.04 5.10 5.44
C LYS A 175 -18.76 3.83 4.63
N TYR A 176 -17.51 3.61 4.16
CA TYR A 176 -17.17 2.47 3.31
C TYR A 176 -16.32 1.41 3.98
N PHE A 177 -16.01 1.55 5.26
CA PHE A 177 -15.23 0.52 5.96
C PHE A 177 -15.81 0.22 7.33
N THR A 178 -15.48 -0.97 7.83
CA THR A 178 -15.77 -1.43 9.19
C THR A 178 -14.58 -2.16 9.79
N LEU A 179 -14.58 -2.34 11.11
CA LEU A 179 -13.57 -3.11 11.80
C LEU A 179 -13.72 -4.61 11.51
N TYR A 180 -12.59 -5.27 11.19
CA TYR A 180 -12.54 -6.73 11.12
C TYR A 180 -12.34 -7.33 12.51
N HIS A 181 -13.32 -8.09 12.99
CA HIS A 181 -13.25 -8.81 14.26
C HIS A 181 -12.89 -10.28 14.03
N CYS A 182 -11.69 -10.68 14.44
CA CYS A 182 -11.16 -12.03 14.24
C CYS A 182 -11.72 -13.10 15.19
N ASN A 183 -12.65 -12.77 16.11
CA ASN A 183 -13.04 -13.67 17.23
C ASN A 183 -14.22 -14.59 16.98
N THR A 184 -14.85 -14.53 15.84
CA THR A 184 -15.92 -15.49 15.50
C THR A 184 -15.76 -15.87 14.05
N GLY A 185 -15.47 -17.14 13.78
CA GLY A 185 -15.38 -17.63 12.40
C GLY A 185 -16.48 -17.04 11.53
N PHE A 186 -16.17 -16.67 10.31
CA PHE A 186 -16.99 -16.05 9.29
C PHE A 186 -18.23 -15.33 9.84
N ASP A 187 -18.11 -14.05 10.14
CA ASP A 187 -19.24 -13.25 10.58
C ASP A 187 -20.31 -13.25 9.47
N LEU A 188 -21.48 -13.81 9.78
CA LEU A 188 -22.65 -13.80 8.90
C LEU A 188 -23.00 -12.39 8.40
N ASN A 189 -22.65 -11.37 9.18
CA ASN A 189 -22.82 -9.98 8.81
C ASN A 189 -21.85 -9.55 7.68
N LEU A 190 -20.63 -10.09 7.64
CA LEU A 190 -19.70 -9.86 6.53
C LEU A 190 -20.25 -10.46 5.22
N LEU A 191 -20.91 -11.63 5.28
CA LEU A 191 -21.58 -12.21 4.12
C LEU A 191 -22.79 -11.38 3.66
N LYS A 192 -23.50 -10.73 4.56
CA LYS A 192 -24.59 -9.80 4.21
C LYS A 192 -24.07 -8.53 3.55
N VAL A 193 -22.93 -7.98 3.98
CA VAL A 193 -22.23 -6.89 3.26
C VAL A 193 -21.90 -7.31 1.83
N ILE A 194 -21.39 -8.53 1.66
CA ILE A 194 -21.03 -9.08 0.34
C ILE A 194 -22.27 -9.31 -0.53
N ALA A 195 -23.39 -9.70 0.06
CA ALA A 195 -24.64 -10.00 -0.66
C ALA A 195 -25.46 -8.76 -1.07
N GLY A 196 -25.05 -7.55 -0.69
CA GLY A 196 -25.79 -6.33 -1.02
C GLY A 196 -27.07 -6.12 -0.20
N GLU A 197 -27.26 -6.87 0.89
CA GLU A 197 -28.43 -6.76 1.79
C GLU A 197 -28.24 -5.67 2.87
N TYR A 198 -27.45 -4.64 2.55
CA TYR A 198 -26.90 -3.71 3.52
C TYR A 198 -27.35 -2.26 3.35
N ASP A 199 -28.61 -1.97 3.65
CA ASP A 199 -29.01 -0.57 3.93
C ASP A 199 -29.03 -0.24 5.44
N ASP A 200 -29.02 -1.25 6.33
CA ASP A 200 -29.27 -1.03 7.76
C ASP A 200 -28.09 -1.19 8.75
N PHE A 201 -26.93 -1.70 8.33
CA PHE A 201 -25.87 -2.00 9.31
C PHE A 201 -25.02 -0.80 9.73
N PHE A 202 -24.89 0.19 8.90
CA PHE A 202 -24.13 1.41 9.23
C PHE A 202 -24.92 2.39 10.11
N VAL A 203 -26.25 2.23 10.24
CA VAL A 203 -27.13 3.15 10.98
C VAL A 203 -27.30 2.78 12.45
N HIS A 204 -26.98 1.55 12.88
CA HIS A 204 -27.29 1.07 14.24
C HIS A 204 -26.15 1.17 15.27
N HIS A 205 -24.94 1.62 14.94
CA HIS A 205 -23.88 1.78 15.93
C HIS A 205 -23.86 3.15 16.63
N GLU A 206 -24.72 4.10 16.23
CA GLU A 206 -24.83 5.42 16.89
C GLU A 206 -25.85 5.46 18.07
N ARG A 207 -26.49 4.35 18.44
CA ARG A 207 -27.58 4.38 19.44
C ARG A 207 -27.39 3.59 20.73
N THR A 208 -26.20 3.11 21.07
CA THR A 208 -26.02 2.35 22.32
C THR A 208 -25.07 2.99 23.35
N GLU A 209 -24.67 4.24 23.21
CA GLU A 209 -24.00 5.00 24.29
C GLU A 209 -24.84 6.17 24.76
N GLY A 210 -25.99 5.86 25.33
CA GLY A 210 -26.84 6.90 25.89
C GLY A 210 -28.02 6.38 26.69
N GLN A 211 -27.77 5.51 27.68
CA GLN A 211 -28.68 5.33 28.85
C GLN A 211 -28.07 4.34 29.87
N SER A 212 -27.37 4.85 30.83
CA SER A 212 -27.42 4.48 32.27
C SER A 212 -26.50 5.39 33.05
#